data_9d737a25f5be06496e880cc46f0c8655
#
_entry.id   9d737a25f5be06496e880cc46f0c8655
#
_cell.length_a   1.000
_cell.length_b   1.000
_cell.length_c   1.000
_cell.angle_alpha   90.00
_cell.angle_beta   90.00
_cell.angle_gamma   90.00
#
_symmetry.space_group_name_H-M   'P 1'
#
loop_
_entity.id
_entity.type
_entity.pdbx_description
1 polymer ?
#
loop_
_entity_poly.entity_id
_entity_poly.type
_entity_poly.pdbx_seq_one_letter_code
_entity_poly.pdbx_strand_id
1 'polypeptide(L)' 'MALKSQLEVIQERYELSHDSLLIVAYISVLVLNHFYGDAIRAIEIVNSSEPSDPLLQANLKKLNAIALMKSDHSSSH' A
#
# COMPACT_ATOMS: atom_id res chain seq x y z
N MET A 1 13.89 -3.22 24.01
CA MET A 1 14.30 -3.08 22.62
C MET A 1 13.07 -2.98 21.74
N ALA A 2 12.97 -1.89 21.01
CA ALA A 2 11.82 -1.70 20.12
C ALA A 2 12.05 -2.43 18.80
N LEU A 3 11.05 -3.18 18.36
CA LEU A 3 11.09 -3.80 17.06
C LEU A 3 10.64 -2.78 16.03
N LYS A 4 11.40 -2.64 14.97
CA LYS A 4 11.01 -1.77 13.88
C LYS A 4 9.86 -2.39 13.12
N SER A 5 8.86 -1.58 12.81
CA SER A 5 7.77 -2.04 11.97
C SER A 5 8.29 -2.28 10.54
N GLN A 6 7.55 -3.09 9.78
CA GLN A 6 7.91 -3.30 8.38
C GLN A 6 7.91 -1.99 7.60
N LEU A 7 7.06 -1.06 7.99
CA LEU A 7 6.95 0.23 7.32
C LEU A 7 8.19 1.09 7.58
N GLU A 8 8.73 1.06 8.80
CA GLU A 8 9.96 1.77 9.09
C GLU A 8 11.12 1.20 8.28
N VAL A 9 11.17 -0.12 8.13
CA VAL A 9 12.20 -0.76 7.32
C VAL A 9 12.05 -0.35 5.87
N ILE A 10 10.84 -0.28 5.35
CA ILE A 10 10.59 0.16 3.99
C ILE A 10 11.03 1.61 3.81
N GLN A 11 10.71 2.47 4.76
CA GLN A 11 11.12 3.86 4.72
C GLN A 11 12.65 4.00 4.66
N GLU A 12 13.34 3.28 5.53
CA GLU A 12 14.80 3.33 5.58
C GLU A 12 15.43 2.79 4.30
N ARG A 13 14.88 1.71 3.77
CA ARG A 13 15.44 1.04 2.61
C ARG A 13 15.21 1.82 1.32
N TYR A 14 14.05 2.41 1.18
CA TYR A 14 13.65 3.07 -0.07
C TYR A 14 13.58 4.59 0.05
N GLU A 15 13.94 5.13 1.21
CA GLU A 15 13.97 6.57 1.45
C GLU A 15 12.64 7.25 1.12
N LEU A 16 11.54 6.61 1.51
CA LEU A 16 10.21 7.18 1.32
C LEU A 16 10.02 8.40 2.23
N SER A 17 9.33 9.41 1.72
CA SER A 17 8.96 10.54 2.54
C SER A 17 7.99 10.08 3.64
N HIS A 18 7.86 10.90 4.69
CA HIS A 18 6.96 10.57 5.78
C HIS A 18 5.52 10.38 5.28
N ASP A 19 5.09 11.27 4.40
CA ASP A 19 3.72 11.20 3.85
C ASP A 19 3.52 9.94 3.01
N SER A 20 4.51 9.60 2.20
CA SER A 20 4.44 8.38 1.38
C SER A 20 4.37 7.13 2.27
N LEU A 21 5.15 7.13 3.36
CA LEU A 21 5.14 6.01 4.30
C LEU A 21 3.75 5.86 4.95
N LEU A 22 3.12 6.97 5.31
CA LEU A 22 1.79 6.94 5.91
C LEU A 22 0.75 6.38 4.93
N ILE A 23 0.84 6.75 3.67
CA ILE A 23 -0.05 6.24 2.63
C ILE A 23 0.13 4.74 2.47
N VAL A 24 1.36 4.28 2.37
CA VAL A 24 1.66 2.85 2.26
C VAL A 24 1.17 2.10 3.50
N ALA A 25 1.37 2.69 4.68
CA ALA A 25 0.91 2.11 5.94
C ALA A 25 -0.59 1.92 5.95
N TYR A 26 -1.33 2.94 5.57
CA TYR A 26 -2.79 2.91 5.57
C TYR A 26 -3.31 1.81 4.64
N ILE A 27 -2.80 1.78 3.41
CA ILE A 27 -3.24 0.81 2.43
C ILE A 27 -2.85 -0.61 2.84
N SER A 28 -1.65 -0.78 3.42
CA SER A 28 -1.21 -2.08 3.91
C SER A 28 -2.12 -2.62 5.01
N VAL A 29 -2.56 -1.74 5.92
CA VAL A 29 -3.49 -2.14 6.98
C VAL A 29 -4.81 -2.60 6.38
N LEU A 30 -5.32 -1.91 5.36
CA LEU A 30 -6.55 -2.31 4.69
C LEU A 30 -6.40 -3.71 4.09
N VAL A 31 -5.30 -3.96 3.41
CA VAL A 31 -5.04 -5.27 2.80
C VAL A 31 -4.94 -6.36 3.86
N LEU A 32 -4.23 -6.09 4.96
CA LEU A 32 -4.06 -7.06 6.03
C LEU A 32 -5.37 -7.40 6.74
N ASN A 33 -6.31 -6.47 6.75
CA ASN A 33 -7.63 -6.69 7.34
C ASN A 33 -8.68 -7.15 6.32
N HIS A 34 -8.24 -7.51 5.13
CA HIS A 34 -9.11 -8.03 4.06
C HIS A 34 -10.08 -7.01 3.48
N PHE A 35 -9.80 -5.72 3.65
CA PHE A 35 -10.60 -4.65 3.05
C PHE A 35 -10.05 -4.32 1.66
N TYR A 36 -10.12 -5.30 0.76
CA TYR A 36 -9.47 -5.19 -0.55
C TYR A 36 -10.09 -4.11 -1.44
N GLY A 37 -11.40 -4.00 -1.42
CA GLY A 37 -12.08 -2.97 -2.19
C GLY A 37 -11.70 -1.57 -1.75
N ASP A 38 -11.61 -1.36 -0.44
CA ASP A 38 -11.21 -0.08 0.12
C ASP A 38 -9.76 0.22 -0.21
N ALA A 39 -8.90 -0.80 -0.16
CA ALA A 39 -7.49 -0.64 -0.50
C ALA A 39 -7.34 -0.22 -1.97
N ILE A 40 -8.06 -0.88 -2.87
CA ILE A 40 -8.01 -0.56 -4.30
C ILE A 40 -8.49 0.87 -4.54
N ARG A 41 -9.57 1.27 -3.89
CA ARG A 41 -10.10 2.62 -4.02
C ARG A 41 -9.09 3.66 -3.51
N ALA A 42 -8.47 3.39 -2.37
CA ALA A 42 -7.46 4.29 -1.82
C ALA A 42 -6.29 4.45 -2.78
N ILE A 43 -5.85 3.37 -3.39
CA ILE A 43 -4.76 3.40 -4.37
C ILE A 43 -5.17 4.25 -5.58
N GLU A 44 -6.39 4.09 -6.07
CA GLU A 44 -6.88 4.88 -7.20
C GLU A 44 -6.89 6.37 -6.88
N ILE A 45 -7.33 6.73 -5.67
CA ILE A 45 -7.36 8.12 -5.25
C ILE A 45 -5.94 8.71 -5.22
N VAL A 46 -5.00 7.97 -4.66
CA VAL A 46 -3.60 8.42 -4.61
C VAL A 46 -3.03 8.55 -6.01
N ASN A 47 -3.28 7.57 -6.87
CA ASN A 47 -2.77 7.62 -8.25
C ASN A 47 -3.34 8.81 -9.02
N SER A 48 -4.58 9.19 -8.76
CA SER A 48 -5.20 10.32 -9.45
C SER A 48 -4.58 11.65 -9.02
N SER A 49 -3.89 11.70 -7.90
CA SER A 49 -3.18 12.90 -7.47
C SER A 49 -1.79 13.02 -8.11
N GLU A 50 -1.43 12.08 -8.95
CA GLU A 50 -0.16 12.06 -9.70
C GLU A 50 1.05 12.23 -8.79
N PRO A 51 1.27 11.28 -7.85
CA PRO A 51 2.41 11.39 -6.95
C PRO A 51 3.72 11.35 -7.71
N SER A 52 4.65 12.22 -7.33
CA SER A 52 5.94 12.32 -8.00
C SER A 52 6.98 11.33 -7.48
N ASP A 53 6.65 10.61 -6.41
CA ASP A 53 7.59 9.69 -5.79
C ASP A 53 7.52 8.32 -6.49
N PRO A 54 8.55 7.94 -7.26
CA PRO A 54 8.54 6.66 -7.98
C PRO A 54 8.52 5.45 -7.05
N LEU A 55 9.09 5.58 -5.85
CA LEU A 55 9.07 4.49 -4.89
C LEU A 55 7.68 4.29 -4.32
N LEU A 56 6.95 5.38 -4.10
CA LEU A 56 5.55 5.29 -3.69
C LEU A 56 4.73 4.60 -4.76
N GLN A 57 4.89 4.99 -6.02
CA GLN A 57 4.17 4.39 -7.12
C GLN A 57 4.45 2.89 -7.22
N ALA A 58 5.70 2.49 -7.05
CA ALA A 58 6.07 1.07 -7.09
C ALA A 58 5.40 0.29 -5.96
N ASN A 59 5.37 0.83 -4.76
CA ASN A 59 4.72 0.18 -3.63
C ASN A 59 3.21 0.09 -3.82
N LEU A 60 2.59 1.15 -4.33
CA LEU A 60 1.16 1.16 -4.61
C LEU A 60 0.80 0.12 -5.67
N LYS A 61 1.61 0.01 -6.70
CA LYS A 61 1.39 -0.98 -7.76
C LYS A 61 1.43 -2.39 -7.19
N LYS A 62 2.39 -2.66 -6.30
CA LYS A 62 2.51 -3.97 -5.66
C LYS A 62 1.30 -4.26 -4.78
N LEU A 63 0.90 -3.30 -3.96
CA LEU A 63 -0.27 -3.46 -3.09
C LEU A 63 -1.55 -3.64 -3.89
N ASN A 64 -1.69 -2.90 -4.99
CA ASN A 64 -2.84 -3.02 -5.86
C ASN A 64 -2.94 -4.42 -6.46
N ALA A 65 -1.81 -4.97 -6.91
CA ALA A 65 -1.78 -6.32 -7.47
C ALA A 65 -2.20 -7.35 -6.42
N ILE A 66 -1.70 -7.21 -5.19
CA ILE A 66 -2.06 -8.11 -4.10
C ILE A 66 -3.55 -8.02 -3.79
N ALA A 67 -4.08 -6.81 -3.68
CA ALA A 67 -5.48 -6.58 -3.35
C ALA A 67 -6.40 -7.14 -4.45
N LEU A 68 -6.05 -6.91 -5.70
CA LEU A 68 -6.83 -7.42 -6.83
C LEU A 68 -6.84 -8.95 -6.85
N MET A 69 -5.68 -9.56 -6.63
CA MET A 69 -5.57 -11.00 -6.63
C MET A 69 -6.41 -11.63 -5.53
N LYS A 70 -6.32 -11.08 -4.32
CA LYS A 70 -7.04 -11.62 -3.18
C LYS A 70 -8.54 -11.33 -3.26
N SER A 71 -8.91 -10.17 -3.77
CA SER A 71 -10.31 -9.82 -3.97
C SER A 71 -10.96 -10.75 -4.99
N ASP A 72 -10.27 -11.00 -6.09
CA ASP A 72 -10.76 -11.91 -7.13
C ASP A 72 -10.90 -13.33 -6.58
N HIS A 73 -9.91 -13.78 -5.83
CA HIS A 73 -9.94 -15.10 -5.21
C HIS A 73 -11.10 -15.22 -4.21
N SER A 74 -11.37 -14.16 -3.45
CA SER A 74 -12.46 -14.15 -2.48
C SER A 74 -13.81 -14.23 -3.14
N SER A 75 -13.96 -13.65 -4.33
CA SER A 75 -15.25 -13.59 -5.01
C SER A 75 -15.51 -14.77 -5.91
N SER A 76 -14.58 -15.68 -6.02
CA SER A 76 -14.68 -16.81 -6.96
C SER A 76 -15.25 -18.06 -6.31
N HIS A 77 -16.12 -17.90 -5.40
CA HIS A 77 -16.72 -19.06 -4.77
C HIS A 77 -17.77 -19.70 -5.59
#